data_8fb760c3126939b62dff60494232d3b7
#
_entry.id   8fb760c3126939b62dff60494232d3b7
#
_cell.length_a   1.000
_cell.length_b   1.000
_cell.length_c   1.000
_cell.angle_alpha   90.00
_cell.angle_beta   90.00
_cell.angle_gamma   90.00
#
_symmetry.space_group_name_H-M   'P 1'
#
loop_
_entity.id
_entity.type
_entity.pdbx_description
1 polymer ?
#
loop_
_entity_poly.entity_id
_entity_poly.type
_entity_poly.pdbx_seq_one_letter_code
_entity_poly.pdbx_strand_id
1 'polypeptide(L)'
;NAIFESALLGTGIIKGPFTHTKTVHKWESVEGEGKIYTPYARDIPKIESVSCWDLYPDPLATNVDDCDYIIQRHKMNRAQLRHLMDMPMFNPDAIREVLEGGGNYQDKYYESVIRDEEQVQTGSADRYEVLEYWGCMDSTFLEQVGVDTSDVDDLGQVQVNIWICGGQVLRAVVNPFVPMRMPYQIFPYEISPYQIWGIGIPENMEDAQMLMNGHVRMAIDNLSLAGNMVFDVDETSLVPGQNYDIFPGKIFRRQSGVTGTAVNGIKFPNTAGENIQMYDKARQLADEETGIPSIMHGQTGVTGTGRTAAGLSMLLGSAGLSIKTVIKNLDDYLLKPLGEALFQWNMQFNNENPEIIGDLEIKPKGVSSVMQKEVRSQRLTMLLQTVVNPMLAPFIKIPNLIKELAISQDIDPD
;
A
#
# COMPACT_ATOMS: atom_id res chain seq x y z
N ASN A 1 -0.18 -5.40 -5.16
CA ASN A 1 0.89 -5.05 -4.23
C ASN A 1 0.91 -3.55 -3.95
N ALA A 2 0.96 -2.65 -4.97
CA ALA A 2 1.06 -1.21 -4.76
C ALA A 2 -0.08 -0.62 -3.89
N ILE A 3 -1.33 -1.07 -4.05
CA ILE A 3 -2.46 -0.63 -3.21
C ILE A 3 -2.28 -1.08 -1.75
N PHE A 4 -1.80 -2.31 -1.54
CA PHE A 4 -1.50 -2.78 -0.17
C PHE A 4 -0.37 -1.98 0.46
N GLU A 5 0.67 -1.69 -0.33
CA GLU A 5 1.81 -0.87 0.11
C GLU A 5 1.37 0.57 0.43
N SER A 6 0.43 1.15 -0.34
CA SER A 6 -0.13 2.47 -0.02
C SER A 6 -0.90 2.49 1.30
N ALA A 7 -1.64 1.44 1.62
CA ALA A 7 -2.34 1.34 2.91
C ALA A 7 -1.37 1.16 4.08
N LEU A 8 -0.28 0.41 3.87
CA LEU A 8 0.71 0.10 4.91
C LEU A 8 1.71 1.23 5.13
N LEU A 9 2.30 1.76 4.05
CA LEU A 9 3.39 2.74 4.07
C LEU A 9 2.94 4.16 3.68
N GLY A 10 1.64 4.34 3.42
CA GLY A 10 1.07 5.63 3.01
C GLY A 10 1.15 5.92 1.52
N THR A 11 2.02 5.26 0.77
CA THR A 11 2.24 5.55 -0.65
C THR A 11 2.39 4.28 -1.46
N GLY A 12 1.71 4.21 -2.57
CA GLY A 12 1.88 3.17 -3.56
C GLY A 12 2.48 3.71 -4.86
N ILE A 13 3.32 2.93 -5.51
CA ILE A 13 4.05 3.35 -6.70
C ILE A 13 3.89 2.31 -7.80
N ILE A 14 3.50 2.80 -8.98
CA ILE A 14 3.48 2.02 -10.21
C ILE A 14 4.39 2.70 -11.23
N LYS A 15 5.15 1.90 -11.94
CA LYS A 15 6.03 2.33 -13.03
C LYS A 15 5.55 1.77 -14.36
N GLY A 16 5.57 2.59 -15.38
CA GLY A 16 5.20 2.22 -16.76
C GLY A 16 4.08 3.07 -17.35
N PRO A 17 3.49 2.63 -18.47
CA PRO A 17 3.77 1.38 -19.21
C PRO A 17 5.05 1.39 -20.02
N PHE A 18 5.74 0.25 -20.05
CA PHE A 18 6.87 0.00 -20.94
C PHE A 18 6.49 -1.05 -21.99
N THR A 19 7.06 -0.95 -23.17
CA THR A 19 6.87 -1.97 -24.19
C THR A 19 7.59 -3.26 -23.79
N HIS A 20 6.85 -4.35 -23.74
CA HIS A 20 7.37 -5.68 -23.46
C HIS A 20 6.93 -6.65 -24.57
N THR A 21 7.89 -7.25 -25.22
CA THR A 21 7.61 -8.25 -26.27
C THR A 21 7.27 -9.59 -25.65
N LYS A 22 6.04 -10.04 -25.84
CA LYS A 22 5.54 -11.35 -25.36
C LYS A 22 5.32 -12.27 -26.54
N THR A 23 5.79 -13.51 -26.41
CA THR A 23 5.45 -14.57 -27.37
C THR A 23 4.01 -15.02 -27.14
N VAL A 24 3.16 -14.84 -28.14
CA VAL A 24 1.76 -15.30 -28.15
C VAL A 24 1.69 -16.62 -28.91
N HIS A 25 1.06 -17.60 -28.30
CA HIS A 25 0.90 -18.92 -28.88
C HIS A 25 -0.39 -18.94 -29.72
N LYS A 26 -0.26 -19.20 -31.03
CA LYS A 26 -1.39 -19.29 -31.95
C LYS A 26 -1.33 -20.61 -32.72
N TRP A 27 -2.50 -21.16 -32.95
CA TRP A 27 -2.67 -22.32 -33.83
C TRP A 27 -3.41 -21.86 -35.06
N GLU A 28 -2.77 -22.01 -36.22
CA GLU A 28 -3.38 -21.64 -37.50
C GLU A 28 -3.83 -22.93 -38.21
N SER A 29 -5.03 -22.86 -38.78
CA SER A 29 -5.54 -23.97 -39.61
C SER A 29 -5.04 -23.77 -41.03
N VAL A 30 -4.18 -24.67 -41.49
CA VAL A 30 -3.69 -24.68 -42.88
C VAL A 30 -4.44 -25.76 -43.64
N GLU A 31 -5.02 -25.37 -44.80
CA GLU A 31 -5.73 -26.33 -45.66
C GLU A 31 -4.81 -27.48 -46.10
N GLY A 32 -5.16 -28.69 -45.70
CA GLY A 32 -4.40 -29.92 -46.02
C GLY A 32 -3.42 -30.42 -44.97
N GLU A 33 -2.97 -29.61 -44.01
CA GLU A 33 -1.95 -30.00 -43.02
C GLU A 33 -2.48 -29.98 -41.57
N GLY A 34 -3.72 -29.55 -41.34
CA GLY A 34 -4.31 -29.49 -39.99
C GLY A 34 -3.94 -28.19 -39.25
N LYS A 35 -3.79 -28.28 -37.94
CA LYS A 35 -3.43 -27.13 -37.11
C LYS A 35 -1.92 -27.06 -36.89
N ILE A 36 -1.29 -25.98 -37.32
CA ILE A 36 0.13 -25.69 -37.14
C ILE A 36 0.31 -24.69 -36.02
N TYR A 37 1.24 -24.95 -35.10
CA TYR A 37 1.62 -24.04 -34.03
C TYR A 37 2.55 -22.96 -34.58
N THR A 38 2.08 -21.71 -34.52
CA THR A 38 2.83 -20.55 -35.03
C THR A 38 2.95 -19.51 -33.92
N PRO A 39 4.04 -19.55 -33.13
CA PRO A 39 4.26 -18.52 -32.15
C PRO A 39 4.66 -17.19 -32.84
N TYR A 40 4.08 -16.08 -32.41
CA TYR A 40 4.49 -14.76 -32.87
C TYR A 40 4.76 -13.82 -31.69
N ALA A 41 5.68 -12.91 -31.92
CA ALA A 41 6.01 -11.86 -30.96
C ALA A 41 5.00 -10.71 -31.05
N ARG A 42 4.45 -10.30 -29.92
CA ARG A 42 3.57 -9.16 -29.79
C ARG A 42 4.05 -8.23 -28.71
N ASP A 43 4.07 -6.95 -29.00
CA ASP A 43 4.37 -5.92 -28.00
C ASP A 43 3.13 -5.62 -27.17
N ILE A 44 3.31 -5.69 -25.86
CA ILE A 44 2.26 -5.41 -24.86
C ILE A 44 2.76 -4.39 -23.86
N PRO A 45 1.87 -3.53 -23.31
CA PRO A 45 2.24 -2.63 -22.23
C PRO A 45 2.47 -3.42 -20.96
N LYS A 46 3.60 -3.19 -20.31
CA LYS A 46 3.95 -3.77 -19.01
C LYS A 46 4.04 -2.66 -17.98
N ILE A 47 3.41 -2.89 -16.83
CA ILE A 47 3.49 -2.05 -15.64
C ILE A 47 4.16 -2.84 -14.52
N GLU A 48 4.89 -2.14 -13.66
CA GLU A 48 5.60 -2.74 -12.52
C GLU A 48 5.25 -1.99 -11.23
N SER A 49 5.11 -2.73 -10.12
CA SER A 49 5.00 -2.14 -8.78
C SER A 49 6.41 -1.86 -8.27
N VAL A 50 6.64 -0.65 -7.81
CA VAL A 50 7.92 -0.22 -7.22
C VAL A 50 7.71 -0.02 -5.74
N SER A 51 8.65 -0.50 -4.91
CA SER A 51 8.59 -0.28 -3.47
C SER A 51 8.96 1.16 -3.11
N CYS A 52 8.26 1.74 -2.13
CA CYS A 52 8.59 3.06 -1.59
C CYS A 52 10.04 3.16 -1.10
N TRP A 53 10.60 2.05 -0.63
CA TRP A 53 11.98 1.98 -0.14
C TRP A 53 13.05 2.06 -1.24
N ASP A 54 12.66 1.81 -2.48
CA ASP A 54 13.57 1.78 -3.63
C ASP A 54 13.37 2.98 -4.56
N LEU A 55 12.52 3.97 -4.18
CA LEU A 55 12.29 5.19 -4.94
C LEU A 55 12.75 6.43 -4.17
N TYR A 56 13.48 7.31 -4.84
CA TYR A 56 13.99 8.56 -4.29
C TYR A 56 13.56 9.71 -5.21
N PRO A 57 12.35 10.26 -5.00
CA PRO A 57 11.90 11.43 -5.73
C PRO A 57 12.57 12.70 -5.21
N ASP A 58 12.39 13.80 -5.92
CA ASP A 58 12.79 15.12 -5.47
C ASP A 58 12.12 15.47 -4.13
N PRO A 59 12.90 15.80 -3.07
CA PRO A 59 12.35 16.11 -1.74
C PRO A 59 11.46 17.35 -1.69
N LEU A 60 11.56 18.25 -2.67
CA LEU A 60 10.78 19.49 -2.75
C LEU A 60 9.47 19.30 -3.49
N ALA A 61 9.29 18.22 -4.22
CA ALA A 61 8.10 17.96 -4.99
C ALA A 61 6.93 17.50 -4.11
N THR A 62 5.73 17.92 -4.49
CA THR A 62 4.47 17.49 -3.87
C THR A 62 3.72 16.46 -4.72
N ASN A 63 4.05 16.38 -6.00
CA ASN A 63 3.51 15.41 -6.95
C ASN A 63 4.57 15.03 -8.00
N VAL A 64 4.28 14.05 -8.85
CA VAL A 64 5.24 13.56 -9.85
C VAL A 64 5.56 14.60 -10.91
N ASP A 65 4.58 15.45 -11.26
CA ASP A 65 4.75 16.45 -12.31
C ASP A 65 5.66 17.62 -11.88
N ASP A 66 5.77 17.84 -10.56
CA ASP A 66 6.65 18.87 -9.97
C ASP A 66 8.06 18.35 -9.71
N CYS A 67 8.33 17.04 -9.92
CA CYS A 67 9.65 16.48 -9.68
C CYS A 67 10.64 16.91 -10.73
N ASP A 68 11.78 17.48 -10.33
CA ASP A 68 12.92 17.70 -11.19
C ASP A 68 13.59 16.37 -11.55
N TYR A 69 13.57 15.41 -10.62
CA TYR A 69 14.13 14.09 -10.83
C TYR A 69 13.47 13.02 -9.96
N ILE A 70 13.56 11.78 -10.42
CA ILE A 70 13.22 10.58 -9.66
C ILE A 70 14.32 9.55 -9.87
N ILE A 71 14.85 8.99 -8.77
CA ILE A 71 15.85 7.93 -8.81
C ILE A 71 15.22 6.65 -8.28
N GLN A 72 15.31 5.57 -9.07
CA GLN A 72 14.91 4.24 -8.63
C GLN A 72 16.14 3.36 -8.41
N ARG A 73 16.17 2.65 -7.30
CA ARG A 73 17.17 1.66 -6.96
C ARG A 73 16.72 0.27 -7.42
N HIS A 74 17.58 -0.41 -8.16
CA HIS A 74 17.38 -1.80 -8.54
C HIS A 74 18.42 -2.70 -7.87
N LYS A 75 17.97 -3.83 -7.33
CA LYS A 75 18.82 -4.87 -6.77
C LYS A 75 18.95 -5.99 -7.79
N MET A 76 20.05 -6.01 -8.52
CA MET A 76 20.24 -6.97 -9.60
C MET A 76 21.24 -8.05 -9.22
N ASN A 77 21.00 -9.26 -9.69
CA ASN A 77 22.00 -10.31 -9.68
C ASN A 77 22.88 -10.23 -10.93
N ARG A 78 23.97 -11.03 -10.94
CA ARG A 78 24.95 -11.04 -12.03
C ARG A 78 24.31 -11.42 -13.40
N ALA A 79 23.34 -12.31 -13.41
CA ALA A 79 22.67 -12.74 -14.64
C ALA A 79 21.75 -11.63 -15.20
N GLN A 80 21.02 -10.93 -14.32
CA GLN A 80 20.18 -9.79 -14.70
C GLN A 80 21.03 -8.65 -15.28
N LEU A 81 22.15 -8.32 -14.63
CA LEU A 81 23.05 -7.29 -15.12
C LEU A 81 23.66 -7.65 -16.49
N ARG A 82 24.01 -8.94 -16.71
CA ARG A 82 24.45 -9.42 -18.02
C ARG A 82 23.36 -9.28 -19.10
N HIS A 83 22.13 -9.55 -18.73
CA HIS A 83 21.02 -9.45 -19.70
C HIS A 83 20.81 -8.03 -20.21
N LEU A 84 21.21 -7.00 -19.44
CA LEU A 84 21.18 -5.61 -19.91
C LEU A 84 22.12 -5.36 -21.09
N MET A 85 23.19 -6.19 -21.29
CA MET A 85 24.08 -6.05 -22.44
C MET A 85 23.37 -6.36 -23.78
N ASP A 86 22.31 -7.18 -23.72
CA ASP A 86 21.52 -7.56 -24.91
C ASP A 86 20.43 -6.53 -25.21
N MET A 87 20.22 -5.56 -24.30
CA MET A 87 19.22 -4.52 -24.49
C MET A 87 19.77 -3.35 -25.31
N PRO A 88 18.93 -2.71 -26.12
CA PRO A 88 19.36 -1.57 -26.91
C PRO A 88 19.78 -0.38 -26.02
N MET A 89 20.75 0.37 -26.48
CA MET A 89 21.26 1.60 -25.85
C MET A 89 21.99 1.40 -24.50
N PHE A 90 22.23 0.17 -24.05
CA PHE A 90 23.15 -0.11 -22.93
C PHE A 90 24.58 -0.26 -23.43
N ASN A 91 25.56 0.18 -22.60
CA ASN A 91 26.98 0.07 -22.89
C ASN A 91 27.52 -1.29 -22.37
N PRO A 92 27.84 -2.25 -23.27
CA PRO A 92 28.31 -3.57 -22.83
C PRO A 92 29.67 -3.53 -22.13
N ASP A 93 30.53 -2.57 -22.48
CA ASP A 93 31.87 -2.47 -21.91
C ASP A 93 31.81 -1.95 -20.47
N ALA A 94 31.00 -0.94 -20.19
CA ALA A 94 30.73 -0.47 -18.84
C ALA A 94 30.13 -1.58 -17.96
N ILE A 95 29.21 -2.38 -18.50
CA ILE A 95 28.62 -3.51 -17.76
C ILE A 95 29.67 -4.58 -17.45
N ARG A 96 30.60 -4.88 -18.38
CA ARG A 96 31.70 -5.83 -18.14
C ARG A 96 32.61 -5.33 -17.02
N GLU A 97 32.99 -4.06 -17.03
CA GLU A 97 33.82 -3.46 -15.99
C GLU A 97 33.17 -3.56 -14.60
N VAL A 98 31.85 -3.28 -14.50
CA VAL A 98 31.09 -3.45 -13.25
C VAL A 98 31.06 -4.92 -12.81
N LEU A 99 30.89 -5.87 -13.73
CA LEU A 99 30.89 -7.30 -13.44
C LEU A 99 32.25 -7.83 -12.95
N GLU A 100 33.34 -7.24 -13.42
CA GLU A 100 34.71 -7.54 -12.98
C GLU A 100 35.01 -6.95 -11.60
N GLY A 101 34.46 -5.78 -11.29
CA GLY A 101 34.60 -5.12 -9.99
C GLY A 101 33.90 -5.83 -8.83
N GLY A 102 33.00 -6.77 -9.12
CA GLY A 102 32.21 -7.51 -8.13
C GLY A 102 30.99 -6.76 -7.60
N GLY A 103 30.21 -7.43 -6.75
CA GLY A 103 28.98 -6.88 -6.18
C GLY A 103 29.25 -5.67 -5.27
N ASN A 104 28.47 -4.61 -5.44
CA ASN A 104 28.59 -3.36 -4.68
C ASN A 104 27.36 -3.08 -3.78
N TYR A 105 26.43 -4.02 -3.72
CA TYR A 105 25.20 -3.86 -2.95
C TYR A 105 25.47 -3.95 -1.44
N GLN A 106 24.98 -2.97 -0.70
CA GLN A 106 24.98 -2.96 0.75
C GLN A 106 23.54 -2.93 1.26
N ASP A 107 23.25 -3.81 2.22
CA ASP A 107 21.95 -3.85 2.88
C ASP A 107 21.69 -2.52 3.60
N LYS A 108 20.48 -1.98 3.43
CA LYS A 108 20.04 -0.83 4.19
C LYS A 108 19.51 -1.26 5.56
N TYR A 109 19.48 -0.33 6.51
CA TYR A 109 19.06 -0.58 7.89
C TYR A 109 17.72 -1.31 7.99
N TYR A 110 16.70 -0.85 7.26
CA TYR A 110 15.38 -1.48 7.28
C TYR A 110 15.40 -2.92 6.75
N GLU A 111 16.24 -3.22 5.77
CA GLU A 111 16.39 -4.58 5.22
C GLU A 111 17.03 -5.53 6.23
N SER A 112 18.02 -5.04 6.99
CA SER A 112 18.62 -5.81 8.06
C SER A 112 17.64 -6.08 9.18
N VAL A 113 16.83 -5.10 9.59
CA VAL A 113 15.80 -5.26 10.64
C VAL A 113 14.74 -6.29 10.22
N ILE A 114 14.17 -6.18 9.02
CA ILE A 114 13.17 -7.14 8.52
C ILE A 114 13.76 -8.54 8.43
N ARG A 115 14.99 -8.67 7.99
CA ARG A 115 15.69 -9.95 7.86
C ARG A 115 15.98 -10.60 9.21
N ASP A 116 16.37 -9.81 10.20
CA ASP A 116 16.64 -10.29 11.55
C ASP A 116 15.34 -10.77 12.23
N GLU A 117 14.22 -10.07 12.02
CA GLU A 117 12.91 -10.49 12.50
C GLU A 117 12.42 -11.79 11.84
N GLU A 118 12.63 -11.95 10.53
CA GLU A 118 12.23 -13.13 9.77
C GLU A 118 13.22 -14.29 9.89
N GLN A 119 14.36 -14.11 10.55
CA GLN A 119 15.46 -15.08 10.70
C GLN A 119 15.97 -15.63 9.34
N VAL A 120 15.90 -14.82 8.29
CA VAL A 120 16.34 -15.20 6.95
C VAL A 120 17.86 -15.08 6.87
N GLN A 121 18.56 -16.23 6.80
CA GLN A 121 19.99 -16.25 6.50
C GLN A 121 20.19 -15.97 5.01
N THR A 122 20.63 -14.77 4.66
CA THR A 122 21.08 -14.48 3.31
C THR A 122 22.58 -14.75 3.22
N GLY A 123 22.97 -15.73 2.42
CA GLY A 123 24.32 -15.77 1.91
C GLY A 123 24.59 -14.45 1.18
N SER A 124 25.77 -13.88 1.37
CA SER A 124 26.26 -12.71 0.64
C SER A 124 26.34 -13.08 -0.86
N ALA A 125 25.20 -13.02 -1.53
CA ALA A 125 25.19 -13.18 -2.98
C ALA A 125 25.72 -11.90 -3.59
N ASP A 126 26.61 -12.01 -4.59
CA ASP A 126 27.07 -10.89 -5.41
C ASP A 126 25.86 -10.18 -6.01
N ARG A 127 25.43 -9.10 -5.36
CA ARG A 127 24.36 -8.25 -5.82
C ARG A 127 24.91 -6.89 -6.19
N TYR A 128 24.26 -6.30 -7.19
CA TYR A 128 24.65 -5.02 -7.75
C TYR A 128 23.52 -4.02 -7.47
N GLU A 129 23.90 -2.87 -6.91
CA GLU A 129 23.01 -1.73 -6.77
C GLU A 129 23.09 -0.91 -8.06
N VAL A 130 21.98 -0.91 -8.79
CA VAL A 130 21.84 -0.13 -10.03
C VAL A 130 20.86 0.99 -9.76
N LEU A 131 21.26 2.22 -10.04
CA LEU A 131 20.44 3.41 -9.90
C LEU A 131 19.93 3.82 -11.28
N GLU A 132 18.64 3.98 -11.40
CA GLU A 132 17.96 4.48 -12.59
C GLU A 132 17.45 5.89 -12.31
N TYR A 133 18.01 6.86 -13.00
CA TYR A 133 17.68 8.28 -12.90
C TYR A 133 16.71 8.66 -14.03
N TRP A 134 15.64 9.35 -13.67
CA TRP A 134 14.74 10.05 -14.57
C TRP A 134 14.69 11.51 -14.14
N GLY A 135 14.93 12.44 -15.03
CA GLY A 135 14.88 13.86 -14.68
C GLY A 135 15.46 14.74 -15.75
N CYS A 136 15.48 16.04 -15.46
CA CYS A 136 16.08 17.03 -16.33
C CYS A 136 17.60 17.08 -16.12
N MET A 137 18.34 17.21 -17.22
CA MET A 137 19.79 17.38 -17.20
C MET A 137 20.20 18.42 -18.26
N ASP A 138 21.30 19.11 -17.98
CA ASP A 138 21.86 20.09 -18.92
C ASP A 138 22.40 19.37 -20.18
N SER A 139 22.04 19.88 -21.36
CA SER A 139 22.46 19.34 -22.65
C SER A 139 23.97 19.26 -22.80
N THR A 140 24.72 20.20 -22.22
CA THR A 140 26.19 20.23 -22.27
C THR A 140 26.82 19.01 -21.61
N PHE A 141 26.22 18.47 -20.54
CA PHE A 141 26.69 17.23 -19.90
C PHE A 141 26.36 16.00 -20.74
N LEU A 142 25.21 15.98 -21.40
CA LEU A 142 24.78 14.87 -22.25
C LEU A 142 25.69 14.72 -23.48
N GLU A 143 26.08 15.80 -24.09
CA GLU A 143 27.04 15.81 -25.21
C GLU A 143 28.40 15.24 -24.80
N GLN A 144 28.86 15.52 -23.57
CA GLN A 144 30.13 14.95 -23.05
C GLN A 144 30.05 13.43 -22.86
N VAL A 145 28.87 12.89 -22.59
CA VAL A 145 28.61 11.44 -22.45
C VAL A 145 28.28 10.79 -23.79
N GLY A 146 28.19 11.59 -24.89
CA GLY A 146 27.94 11.10 -26.24
C GLY A 146 26.45 10.84 -26.55
N VAL A 147 25.56 11.47 -25.82
CA VAL A 147 24.11 11.44 -26.12
C VAL A 147 23.81 12.51 -27.15
N ASP A 148 23.14 12.12 -28.24
CA ASP A 148 22.70 13.05 -29.29
C ASP A 148 21.53 13.90 -28.78
N THR A 149 21.75 15.22 -28.71
CA THR A 149 20.77 16.20 -28.25
C THR A 149 20.32 17.14 -29.39
N SER A 150 20.64 16.80 -30.63
CA SER A 150 20.40 17.65 -31.80
C SER A 150 18.92 17.94 -32.10
N ASP A 151 18.01 17.10 -31.61
CA ASP A 151 16.55 17.23 -31.80
C ASP A 151 15.84 17.94 -30.62
N VAL A 152 16.61 18.50 -29.68
CA VAL A 152 16.04 19.12 -28.49
C VAL A 152 16.11 20.62 -28.53
N ASP A 153 15.03 21.30 -28.12
CA ASP A 153 14.90 22.77 -28.11
C ASP A 153 16.04 23.45 -27.32
N ASP A 154 16.38 24.70 -27.75
CA ASP A 154 17.47 25.57 -27.26
C ASP A 154 17.40 25.94 -25.76
N LEU A 155 16.50 25.35 -24.96
CA LEU A 155 16.34 25.66 -23.53
C LEU A 155 17.43 25.07 -22.61
N GLY A 156 18.35 24.28 -23.16
CA GLY A 156 19.52 23.77 -22.43
C GLY A 156 19.23 22.66 -21.44
N GLN A 157 17.97 22.32 -21.17
CA GLN A 157 17.60 21.21 -20.29
C GLN A 157 16.81 20.14 -21.04
N VAL A 158 17.20 18.89 -20.83
CA VAL A 158 16.62 17.72 -21.51
C VAL A 158 16.20 16.67 -20.47
N GLN A 159 15.01 16.14 -20.61
CA GLN A 159 14.59 14.97 -19.81
C GLN A 159 15.31 13.72 -20.31
N VAL A 160 15.95 13.01 -19.37
CA VAL A 160 16.80 11.85 -19.64
C VAL A 160 16.47 10.67 -18.77
N ASN A 161 16.86 9.50 -19.26
CA ASN A 161 16.94 8.28 -18.47
C ASN A 161 18.41 7.81 -18.42
N ILE A 162 18.97 7.73 -17.22
CA ILE A 162 20.37 7.32 -17.00
C ILE A 162 20.41 6.15 -16.03
N TRP A 163 21.18 5.13 -16.38
CA TRP A 163 21.43 3.97 -15.53
C TRP A 163 22.88 3.95 -15.08
N ILE A 164 23.11 3.85 -13.77
CA ILE A 164 24.42 3.93 -13.15
C ILE A 164 24.63 2.74 -12.21
N CYS A 165 25.80 2.13 -12.25
CA CYS A 165 26.21 1.10 -11.33
C CYS A 165 27.70 1.24 -10.99
N GLY A 166 28.06 1.26 -9.71
CA GLY A 166 29.46 1.32 -9.28
C GLY A 166 30.25 2.52 -9.81
N GLY A 167 29.57 3.66 -10.11
CA GLY A 167 30.20 4.84 -10.70
C GLY A 167 30.32 4.81 -12.23
N GLN A 168 29.92 3.71 -12.88
CA GLN A 168 29.90 3.59 -14.33
C GLN A 168 28.50 3.88 -14.89
N VAL A 169 28.43 4.64 -15.98
CA VAL A 169 27.19 4.90 -16.72
C VAL A 169 26.93 3.71 -17.64
N LEU A 170 25.87 2.97 -17.34
CA LEU A 170 25.46 1.79 -18.14
C LEU A 170 24.62 2.17 -19.33
N ARG A 171 23.81 3.22 -19.21
CA ARG A 171 22.93 3.76 -20.24
C ARG A 171 22.71 5.24 -20.00
N ALA A 172 22.68 6.03 -21.06
CA ALA A 172 22.21 7.41 -21.04
C ALA A 172 21.42 7.68 -22.32
N VAL A 173 20.15 8.05 -22.21
CA VAL A 173 19.27 8.31 -23.36
C VAL A 173 18.31 9.45 -23.03
N VAL A 174 17.89 10.17 -24.07
CA VAL A 174 16.78 11.12 -23.96
C VAL A 174 15.49 10.37 -23.62
N ASN A 175 14.60 10.99 -22.87
CA ASN A 175 13.32 10.39 -22.50
C ASN A 175 12.53 9.93 -23.74
N PRO A 176 12.26 8.63 -23.90
CA PRO A 176 11.62 8.09 -25.10
C PRO A 176 10.10 8.26 -25.14
N PHE A 177 9.49 8.78 -24.09
CA PHE A 177 8.04 8.95 -24.03
C PHE A 177 7.57 10.19 -24.78
N VAL A 178 6.48 10.06 -25.53
CA VAL A 178 5.80 11.16 -26.22
C VAL A 178 4.34 11.20 -25.77
N PRO A 179 3.89 12.30 -25.11
CA PRO A 179 4.67 13.45 -24.61
C PRO A 179 5.68 13.03 -23.55
N MET A 180 6.76 13.82 -23.41
CA MET A 180 7.77 13.57 -22.37
C MET A 180 7.13 13.58 -20.99
N ARG A 181 7.37 12.53 -20.21
CA ARG A 181 6.87 12.35 -18.85
C ARG A 181 7.75 11.39 -18.09
N MET A 182 7.72 11.48 -16.77
CA MET A 182 8.28 10.46 -15.90
C MET A 182 7.35 9.25 -15.85
N PRO A 183 7.87 8.01 -16.00
CA PRO A 183 7.03 6.80 -16.07
C PRO A 183 6.59 6.30 -14.70
N TYR A 184 6.31 7.18 -13.76
CA TYR A 184 5.90 6.83 -12.41
C TYR A 184 4.53 7.41 -12.10
N GLN A 185 3.65 6.60 -11.49
CA GLN A 185 2.41 7.02 -10.86
C GLN A 185 2.56 6.78 -9.37
N ILE A 186 2.67 7.86 -8.60
CA ILE A 186 2.79 7.85 -7.15
C ILE A 186 1.45 8.27 -6.58
N PHE A 187 0.81 7.40 -5.81
CA PHE A 187 -0.49 7.68 -5.24
C PHE A 187 -0.47 7.51 -3.72
N PRO A 188 -0.89 8.56 -2.99
CA PRO A 188 -0.97 8.52 -1.53
C PRO A 188 -2.25 7.81 -1.08
N TYR A 189 -2.17 7.10 0.05
CA TYR A 189 -3.36 6.62 0.77
C TYR A 189 -4.12 7.81 1.36
N GLU A 190 -3.45 8.62 2.17
CA GLU A 190 -3.91 9.92 2.63
C GLU A 190 -2.90 11.00 2.21
N ILE A 191 -3.40 12.12 1.70
CA ILE A 191 -2.57 13.17 1.13
C ILE A 191 -1.90 13.98 2.24
N SER A 192 -0.58 14.06 2.21
CA SER A 192 0.18 15.06 2.94
C SER A 192 0.40 16.29 2.06
N PRO A 193 -0.01 17.50 2.46
CA PRO A 193 -0.02 18.67 1.58
C PRO A 193 1.37 19.24 1.23
N TYR A 194 2.43 18.77 1.90
CA TYR A 194 3.77 19.34 1.78
C TYR A 194 4.83 18.35 1.25
N GLN A 195 4.41 17.16 0.90
CA GLN A 195 5.34 16.12 0.42
C GLN A 195 4.64 15.17 -0.53
N ILE A 196 5.41 14.49 -1.35
CA ILE A 196 4.92 13.49 -2.30
C ILE A 196 4.47 12.19 -1.60
N TRP A 197 4.97 11.97 -0.39
CA TRP A 197 4.65 10.80 0.42
C TRP A 197 3.32 10.99 1.14
N GLY A 198 2.47 9.98 1.10
CA GLY A 198 1.21 9.94 1.82
C GLY A 198 1.37 9.35 3.22
N ILE A 199 0.29 9.43 4.00
CA ILE A 199 0.18 8.89 5.35
C ILE A 199 -0.57 7.56 5.28
N GLY A 200 -0.03 6.53 5.96
CA GLY A 200 -0.59 5.18 6.00
C GLY A 200 -1.48 4.92 7.21
N ILE A 201 -2.20 3.79 7.18
CA ILE A 201 -3.04 3.37 8.31
C ILE A 201 -2.23 3.18 9.61
N PRO A 202 -1.06 2.50 9.60
CA PRO A 202 -0.27 2.32 10.81
C PRO A 202 0.23 3.64 11.43
N GLU A 203 0.55 4.62 10.59
CA GLU A 203 0.99 5.94 11.02
C GLU A 203 -0.15 6.69 11.74
N ASN A 204 -1.36 6.66 11.18
CA ASN A 204 -2.53 7.28 11.80
C ASN A 204 -2.91 6.66 13.15
N MET A 205 -2.66 5.36 13.35
CA MET A 205 -3.02 4.67 14.59
C MET A 205 -1.86 4.49 15.57
N GLU A 206 -0.69 5.06 15.31
CA GLU A 206 0.52 4.82 16.11
C GLU A 206 0.33 5.21 17.58
N ASP A 207 -0.20 6.40 17.84
CA ASP A 207 -0.44 6.88 19.20
C ASP A 207 -1.47 6.03 19.95
N ALA A 208 -2.57 5.67 19.29
CA ALA A 208 -3.59 4.80 19.85
C ALA A 208 -3.04 3.39 20.15
N GLN A 209 -2.20 2.84 19.28
CA GLN A 209 -1.55 1.56 19.48
C GLN A 209 -0.55 1.60 20.64
N MET A 210 0.21 2.70 20.76
CA MET A 210 1.14 2.89 21.89
C MET A 210 0.39 2.91 23.22
N LEU A 211 -0.75 3.60 23.29
CA LEU A 211 -1.62 3.61 24.47
C LEU A 211 -2.18 2.22 24.80
N MET A 212 -2.69 1.50 23.79
CA MET A 212 -3.19 0.13 23.96
C MET A 212 -2.12 -0.79 24.54
N ASN A 213 -0.92 -0.77 23.97
CA ASN A 213 0.21 -1.58 24.42
C ASN A 213 0.63 -1.24 25.85
N GLY A 214 0.66 0.05 26.19
CA GLY A 214 0.99 0.53 27.54
C GLY A 214 0.00 0.04 28.59
N HIS A 215 -1.29 0.19 28.33
CA HIS A 215 -2.34 -0.22 29.27
C HIS A 215 -2.44 -1.74 29.46
N VAL A 216 -2.23 -2.53 28.39
CA VAL A 216 -2.18 -4.00 28.51
C VAL A 216 -0.99 -4.44 29.37
N ARG A 217 0.20 -3.87 29.16
CA ARG A 217 1.39 -4.16 29.98
C ARG A 217 1.15 -3.79 31.43
N MET A 218 0.63 -2.58 31.72
CA MET A 218 0.29 -2.16 33.08
C MET A 218 -0.76 -3.06 33.73
N ALA A 219 -1.75 -3.54 32.99
CA ALA A 219 -2.76 -4.48 33.50
C ALA A 219 -2.12 -5.81 33.89
N ILE A 220 -1.23 -6.37 33.06
CA ILE A 220 -0.53 -7.63 33.33
C ILE A 220 0.38 -7.48 34.55
N ASP A 221 1.16 -6.41 34.62
CA ASP A 221 2.06 -6.14 35.75
C ASP A 221 1.28 -5.96 37.05
N ASN A 222 0.19 -5.20 37.01
CA ASN A 222 -0.68 -5.03 38.18
C ASN A 222 -1.34 -6.34 38.62
N LEU A 223 -1.82 -7.18 37.69
CA LEU A 223 -2.37 -8.50 38.03
C LEU A 223 -1.31 -9.39 38.63
N SER A 224 -0.06 -9.34 38.17
CA SER A 224 1.05 -10.09 38.74
C SER A 224 1.33 -9.65 40.18
N LEU A 225 1.33 -8.34 40.46
CA LEU A 225 1.54 -7.82 41.83
C LEU A 225 0.33 -8.01 42.71
N ALA A 226 -0.88 -7.74 42.25
CA ALA A 226 -2.11 -7.85 43.02
C ALA A 226 -2.53 -9.30 43.28
N GLY A 227 -2.17 -10.22 42.37
CA GLY A 227 -2.43 -11.66 42.51
C GLY A 227 -1.49 -12.36 43.50
N ASN A 228 -0.29 -11.83 43.69
CA ASN A 228 0.70 -12.37 44.59
C ASN A 228 0.78 -11.47 45.84
N MET A 229 0.36 -11.98 46.96
CA MET A 229 0.52 -11.27 48.23
C MET A 229 2.00 -11.17 48.61
N VAL A 230 2.45 -9.96 48.90
CA VAL A 230 3.78 -9.74 49.52
C VAL A 230 3.60 -9.90 51.02
N PHE A 231 4.49 -10.63 51.64
CA PHE A 231 4.46 -10.89 53.09
C PHE A 231 5.61 -10.15 53.75
N ASP A 232 5.25 -9.36 54.75
CA ASP A 232 6.19 -8.76 55.70
C ASP A 232 6.28 -9.69 56.91
N VAL A 233 7.48 -10.18 57.16
CA VAL A 233 7.73 -11.20 58.18
C VAL A 233 8.67 -10.65 59.24
N ASP A 234 8.18 -10.57 60.47
CA ASP A 234 9.00 -10.23 61.63
C ASP A 234 9.74 -11.48 62.11
N GLU A 235 11.01 -11.60 61.72
CA GLU A 235 11.88 -12.72 62.08
C GLU A 235 12.08 -12.85 63.59
N THR A 236 12.06 -11.74 64.33
CA THR A 236 12.26 -11.75 65.78
C THR A 236 11.08 -12.35 66.54
N SER A 237 9.91 -12.31 65.97
CA SER A 237 8.68 -12.87 66.53
C SER A 237 8.45 -14.32 66.15
N LEU A 238 9.24 -14.88 65.27
CA LEU A 238 9.12 -16.28 64.83
C LEU A 238 10.16 -17.16 65.47
N VAL A 239 9.85 -18.47 65.57
CA VAL A 239 10.81 -19.48 66.06
C VAL A 239 11.95 -19.59 65.06
N PRO A 240 13.25 -19.45 65.45
CA PRO A 240 14.39 -19.49 64.55
C PRO A 240 14.44 -20.79 63.74
N GLY A 241 14.89 -20.66 62.46
CA GLY A 241 15.11 -21.78 61.53
C GLY A 241 13.86 -22.28 60.80
N GLN A 242 12.76 -21.51 60.79
CA GLN A 242 11.60 -21.83 59.99
C GLN A 242 11.84 -21.45 58.53
N ASN A 243 11.33 -22.29 57.63
CA ASN A 243 11.28 -21.94 56.18
C ASN A 243 10.18 -20.90 55.95
N TYR A 244 10.49 -19.82 55.19
CA TYR A 244 9.57 -18.73 54.84
C TYR A 244 8.80 -18.99 53.55
N ASP A 245 9.01 -20.12 52.88
CA ASP A 245 8.23 -20.47 51.68
C ASP A 245 6.73 -20.55 52.02
N ILE A 246 5.91 -19.86 51.25
CA ILE A 246 4.49 -19.74 51.44
C ILE A 246 3.76 -20.68 50.50
N PHE A 247 2.94 -21.60 51.10
CA PHE A 247 2.08 -22.50 50.36
C PHE A 247 0.74 -22.68 51.12
N PRO A 248 -0.32 -23.13 50.48
CA PRO A 248 -1.61 -23.37 51.12
C PRO A 248 -1.47 -24.29 52.33
N GLY A 249 -1.96 -23.84 53.49
CA GLY A 249 -1.87 -24.60 54.75
C GLY A 249 -0.58 -24.42 55.56
N LYS A 250 0.32 -23.51 55.14
CA LYS A 250 1.54 -23.15 55.87
C LYS A 250 1.21 -22.63 57.27
N ILE A 251 1.86 -23.17 58.29
CA ILE A 251 1.75 -22.75 59.69
C ILE A 251 3.07 -22.11 60.13
N PHE A 252 3.01 -20.84 60.55
CA PHE A 252 4.13 -20.13 61.16
C PHE A 252 4.05 -20.31 62.71
N ARG A 253 5.15 -20.73 63.30
CA ARG A 253 5.26 -20.89 64.77
C ARG A 253 5.89 -19.63 65.34
N ARG A 254 5.23 -19.08 66.40
CA ARG A 254 5.68 -17.89 67.12
C ARG A 254 6.43 -18.24 68.38
N GLN A 255 7.32 -17.37 68.80
CA GLN A 255 7.96 -17.48 70.09
C GLN A 255 6.94 -17.19 71.20
N SER A 256 7.06 -17.91 72.35
CA SER A 256 6.19 -17.72 73.50
C SER A 256 6.37 -16.33 74.12
N GLY A 257 5.27 -15.62 74.36
CA GLY A 257 5.29 -14.29 75.01
C GLY A 257 5.36 -13.08 74.05
N VAL A 258 5.50 -13.27 72.73
CA VAL A 258 5.50 -12.17 71.78
C VAL A 258 4.06 -11.81 71.39
N THR A 259 3.69 -10.52 71.61
CA THR A 259 2.41 -9.92 71.15
C THR A 259 2.58 -9.15 69.86
N GLY A 260 1.71 -9.34 68.87
CA GLY A 260 1.74 -8.67 67.60
C GLY A 260 1.55 -9.62 66.41
N THR A 261 1.48 -9.13 65.20
CA THR A 261 1.36 -9.92 63.94
C THR A 261 2.75 -10.24 63.43
N ALA A 262 3.18 -11.52 63.51
CA ALA A 262 4.50 -11.91 63.02
C ALA A 262 4.60 -12.05 61.51
N VAL A 263 3.48 -12.17 60.82
CA VAL A 263 3.39 -12.23 59.35
C VAL A 263 2.25 -11.34 58.95
N ASN A 264 2.55 -10.31 58.19
CA ASN A 264 1.59 -9.35 57.63
C ASN A 264 1.51 -9.49 56.12
N GLY A 265 0.33 -9.76 55.57
CA GLY A 265 0.13 -9.83 54.15
C GLY A 265 -0.18 -8.43 53.59
N ILE A 266 0.68 -7.93 52.73
CA ILE A 266 0.49 -6.66 52.01
C ILE A 266 -0.21 -6.98 50.71
N LYS A 267 -1.41 -6.42 50.52
CA LYS A 267 -2.18 -6.57 49.28
C LYS A 267 -2.10 -5.26 48.45
N PHE A 268 -1.63 -5.38 47.25
CA PHE A 268 -1.66 -4.25 46.32
C PHE A 268 -3.06 -4.05 45.72
N PRO A 269 -3.49 -2.81 45.44
CA PRO A 269 -4.77 -2.54 44.82
C PRO A 269 -4.78 -3.08 43.38
N ASN A 270 -5.89 -3.72 43.01
CA ASN A 270 -6.07 -4.21 41.63
C ASN A 270 -6.66 -3.12 40.77
N THR A 271 -5.84 -2.52 39.89
CA THR A 271 -6.20 -1.49 38.90
C THR A 271 -6.30 -2.06 37.49
N ALA A 272 -6.21 -3.37 37.29
CA ALA A 272 -6.23 -3.99 35.98
C ALA A 272 -7.53 -3.69 35.20
N GLY A 273 -8.68 -3.60 35.91
CA GLY A 273 -9.97 -3.24 35.30
C GLY A 273 -9.98 -1.85 34.70
N GLU A 274 -9.35 -0.89 35.37
CA GLU A 274 -9.23 0.51 34.85
C GLU A 274 -8.33 0.56 33.63
N ASN A 275 -7.22 -0.17 33.63
CA ASN A 275 -6.33 -0.27 32.48
C ASN A 275 -7.01 -0.92 31.26
N ILE A 276 -7.86 -1.94 31.46
CA ILE A 276 -8.63 -2.57 30.38
C ILE A 276 -9.67 -1.58 29.81
N GLN A 277 -10.32 -0.77 30.66
CA GLN A 277 -11.23 0.28 30.18
C GLN A 277 -10.50 1.34 29.34
N MET A 278 -9.28 1.71 29.72
CA MET A 278 -8.46 2.64 28.93
C MET A 278 -8.00 2.01 27.61
N TYR A 279 -7.67 0.71 27.62
CA TYR A 279 -7.41 -0.04 26.37
C TYR A 279 -8.62 -0.01 25.43
N ASP A 280 -9.84 -0.22 25.93
CA ASP A 280 -11.05 -0.17 25.11
C ASP A 280 -11.30 1.24 24.55
N LYS A 281 -10.97 2.29 25.31
CA LYS A 281 -11.02 3.67 24.84
C LYS A 281 -9.97 3.96 23.75
N ALA A 282 -8.73 3.52 23.96
CA ALA A 282 -7.67 3.67 22.96
C ALA A 282 -8.02 2.93 21.65
N ARG A 283 -8.66 1.74 21.75
CA ARG A 283 -9.17 1.03 20.59
C ARG A 283 -10.25 1.80 19.83
N GLN A 284 -11.18 2.48 20.54
CA GLN A 284 -12.16 3.35 19.90
C GLN A 284 -11.51 4.54 19.19
N LEU A 285 -10.46 5.13 19.77
CA LEU A 285 -9.68 6.19 19.14
C LEU A 285 -9.01 5.69 17.84
N ALA A 286 -8.41 4.50 17.87
CA ALA A 286 -7.82 3.90 16.68
C ALA A 286 -8.86 3.69 15.55
N ASP A 287 -10.07 3.24 15.89
CA ASP A 287 -11.18 3.11 14.93
C ASP A 287 -11.59 4.47 14.35
N GLU A 288 -11.58 5.55 15.16
CA GLU A 288 -11.91 6.92 14.72
C GLU A 288 -10.80 7.51 13.85
N GLU A 289 -9.54 7.36 14.24
CA GLU A 289 -8.36 7.89 13.52
C GLU A 289 -8.15 7.21 12.16
N THR A 290 -8.34 5.88 12.10
CA THR A 290 -8.23 5.15 10.83
C THR A 290 -9.46 5.30 9.94
N GLY A 291 -10.58 5.76 10.49
CA GLY A 291 -11.86 5.83 9.81
C GLY A 291 -12.44 4.46 9.43
N ILE A 292 -11.98 3.38 10.08
CA ILE A 292 -12.45 2.01 9.89
C ILE A 292 -13.20 1.58 11.16
N PRO A 293 -14.49 1.89 11.27
CA PRO A 293 -15.26 1.60 12.49
C PRO A 293 -15.42 0.09 12.71
N SER A 294 -15.53 -0.30 13.97
CA SER A 294 -15.67 -1.70 14.42
C SER A 294 -16.85 -2.45 13.79
N ILE A 295 -17.87 -1.75 13.31
CA ILE A 295 -19.02 -2.32 12.58
C ILE A 295 -18.56 -3.01 11.27
N MET A 296 -17.51 -2.50 10.61
CA MET A 296 -16.95 -3.14 9.41
C MET A 296 -16.26 -4.47 9.72
N HIS A 297 -15.82 -4.66 10.95
CA HIS A 297 -15.23 -5.92 11.43
C HIS A 297 -16.27 -6.92 11.95
N GLY A 298 -17.58 -6.66 11.76
CA GLY A 298 -18.66 -7.56 12.15
C GLY A 298 -19.08 -7.47 13.61
N GLN A 299 -18.68 -6.46 14.36
CA GLN A 299 -19.20 -6.20 15.69
C GLN A 299 -20.62 -5.66 15.58
N THR A 300 -21.62 -6.50 15.90
CA THR A 300 -23.05 -6.19 15.84
C THR A 300 -23.61 -5.53 17.11
N GLY A 301 -22.78 -5.09 18.04
CA GLY A 301 -23.15 -4.53 19.33
C GLY A 301 -23.79 -3.13 19.31
N VAL A 302 -24.35 -2.69 18.19
CA VAL A 302 -25.00 -1.37 18.06
C VAL A 302 -26.40 -1.41 18.67
N THR A 303 -26.55 -0.77 19.81
CA THR A 303 -27.86 -0.51 20.42
C THR A 303 -28.51 0.72 19.77
N GLY A 304 -29.77 0.64 19.37
CA GLY A 304 -30.53 1.77 18.82
C GLY A 304 -30.78 1.68 17.31
N THR A 305 -30.50 2.76 16.57
CA THR A 305 -30.77 2.92 15.12
C THR A 305 -30.15 1.87 14.22
N GLY A 306 -29.07 1.19 14.66
CA GLY A 306 -28.40 0.12 13.91
C GLY A 306 -29.18 -1.21 13.84
N ARG A 307 -30.32 -1.34 14.51
CA ARG A 307 -31.15 -2.58 14.48
C ARG A 307 -32.04 -2.70 13.24
N THR A 308 -32.19 -1.64 12.45
CA THR A 308 -32.93 -1.67 11.20
C THR A 308 -31.99 -1.70 10.00
N ALA A 309 -32.39 -2.38 8.92
CA ALA A 309 -31.60 -2.44 7.68
C ALA A 309 -31.28 -1.03 7.15
N ALA A 310 -32.22 -0.07 7.23
CA ALA A 310 -32.03 1.31 6.84
C ALA A 310 -31.01 2.04 7.75
N GLY A 311 -31.09 1.83 9.07
CA GLY A 311 -30.14 2.40 10.03
C GLY A 311 -28.72 1.86 9.86
N LEU A 312 -28.57 0.56 9.61
CA LEU A 312 -27.29 -0.08 9.31
C LEU A 312 -26.69 0.45 7.99
N SER A 313 -27.52 0.62 6.95
CA SER A 313 -27.11 1.18 5.67
C SER A 313 -26.65 2.65 5.80
N MET A 314 -27.32 3.44 6.62
CA MET A 314 -26.90 4.83 6.92
C MET A 314 -25.57 4.86 7.67
N LEU A 315 -25.39 3.98 8.66
CA LEU A 315 -24.13 3.88 9.41
C LEU A 315 -22.95 3.44 8.52
N LEU A 316 -23.15 2.44 7.68
CA LEU A 316 -22.16 2.01 6.70
C LEU A 316 -21.86 3.11 5.67
N GLY A 317 -22.87 3.87 5.26
CA GLY A 317 -22.71 4.99 4.34
C GLY A 317 -21.89 6.16 4.93
N SER A 318 -22.07 6.47 6.21
CA SER A 318 -21.29 7.50 6.91
C SER A 318 -19.89 7.05 7.27
N ALA A 319 -19.73 5.79 7.71
CA ALA A 319 -18.45 5.18 8.02
C ALA A 319 -17.52 5.06 6.79
N GLY A 320 -18.10 5.01 5.59
CA GLY A 320 -17.32 4.93 4.34
C GLY A 320 -16.75 6.25 3.80
N LEU A 321 -16.85 7.37 4.52
CA LEU A 321 -16.39 8.67 4.00
C LEU A 321 -14.86 8.73 3.85
N SER A 322 -14.09 8.27 4.82
CA SER A 322 -12.63 8.19 4.73
C SER A 322 -12.18 7.24 3.63
N ILE A 323 -12.81 6.07 3.53
CA ILE A 323 -12.54 5.12 2.44
C ILE A 323 -12.86 5.74 1.07
N LYS A 324 -13.93 6.54 0.95
CA LYS A 324 -14.24 7.26 -0.30
C LYS A 324 -13.15 8.25 -0.69
N THR A 325 -12.53 8.92 0.27
CA THR A 325 -11.41 9.82 0.01
C THR A 325 -10.20 9.04 -0.52
N VAL A 326 -9.87 7.89 0.10
CA VAL A 326 -8.80 7.01 -0.36
C VAL A 326 -9.06 6.50 -1.80
N ILE A 327 -10.31 6.09 -2.08
CA ILE A 327 -10.69 5.65 -3.43
C ILE A 327 -10.57 6.80 -4.43
N LYS A 328 -10.97 8.01 -4.04
CA LYS A 328 -10.79 9.19 -4.90
C LYS A 328 -9.32 9.47 -5.17
N ASN A 329 -8.45 9.37 -4.16
CA ASN A 329 -7.01 9.49 -4.35
C ASN A 329 -6.47 8.44 -5.32
N LEU A 330 -6.95 7.19 -5.22
CA LEU A 330 -6.60 6.12 -6.15
C LEU A 330 -7.06 6.43 -7.58
N ASP A 331 -8.27 6.97 -7.75
CA ASP A 331 -8.81 7.34 -9.06
C ASP A 331 -7.99 8.50 -9.67
N ASP A 332 -7.71 9.55 -8.90
CA ASP A 332 -7.07 10.76 -9.39
C ASP A 332 -5.55 10.59 -9.63
N TYR A 333 -4.84 9.90 -8.73
CA TYR A 333 -3.37 9.79 -8.76
C TYR A 333 -2.86 8.49 -9.39
N LEU A 334 -3.70 7.44 -9.50
CA LEU A 334 -3.28 6.19 -10.12
C LEU A 334 -4.07 5.89 -11.40
N LEU A 335 -5.41 5.71 -11.30
CA LEU A 335 -6.18 5.15 -12.42
C LEU A 335 -6.26 6.11 -13.61
N LYS A 336 -6.42 7.40 -13.35
CA LYS A 336 -6.46 8.42 -14.41
C LYS A 336 -5.11 8.53 -15.13
N PRO A 337 -3.97 8.84 -14.47
CA PRO A 337 -2.70 8.99 -15.16
C PRO A 337 -2.20 7.68 -15.79
N LEU A 338 -2.45 6.52 -15.15
CA LEU A 338 -2.12 5.22 -15.73
C LEU A 338 -2.96 4.93 -16.98
N GLY A 339 -4.26 5.25 -16.95
CA GLY A 339 -5.16 5.10 -18.09
C GLY A 339 -4.70 5.95 -19.27
N GLU A 340 -4.39 7.22 -19.02
CA GLU A 340 -3.85 8.15 -20.04
C GLU A 340 -2.53 7.63 -20.62
N ALA A 341 -1.66 7.10 -19.75
CA ALA A 341 -0.40 6.50 -20.14
C ALA A 341 -0.57 5.26 -21.03
N LEU A 342 -1.50 4.38 -20.67
CA LEU A 342 -1.83 3.20 -21.48
C LEU A 342 -2.50 3.57 -22.79
N PHE A 343 -3.33 4.60 -22.79
CA PHE A 343 -3.94 5.12 -24.03
C PHE A 343 -2.88 5.67 -25.00
N GLN A 344 -1.94 6.50 -24.50
CA GLN A 344 -0.83 7.01 -25.29
C GLN A 344 0.05 5.89 -25.84
N TRP A 345 0.32 4.85 -25.02
CA TRP A 345 1.06 3.69 -25.47
C TRP A 345 0.32 2.96 -26.61
N ASN A 346 -0.99 2.76 -26.48
CA ASN A 346 -1.80 2.14 -27.52
C ASN A 346 -1.80 2.95 -28.81
N MET A 347 -1.87 4.28 -28.71
CA MET A 347 -1.79 5.17 -29.90
C MET A 347 -0.46 5.05 -30.63
N GLN A 348 0.65 4.81 -29.90
CA GLN A 348 1.98 4.72 -30.48
C GLN A 348 2.30 3.34 -31.04
N PHE A 349 1.88 2.27 -30.37
CA PHE A 349 2.33 0.91 -30.67
C PHE A 349 1.24 -0.04 -31.14
N ASN A 350 -0.06 0.26 -30.94
CA ASN A 350 -1.16 -0.64 -31.28
C ASN A 350 -1.85 -0.18 -32.59
N ASN A 351 -1.31 -0.57 -33.72
CA ASN A 351 -1.87 -0.24 -35.04
C ASN A 351 -2.95 -1.22 -35.51
N GLU A 352 -3.25 -2.29 -34.71
CA GLU A 352 -4.16 -3.35 -35.14
C GLU A 352 -5.64 -2.95 -35.06
N ASN A 353 -6.00 -1.99 -34.19
CA ASN A 353 -7.38 -1.58 -33.92
C ASN A 353 -7.61 -0.10 -34.27
N PRO A 354 -8.09 0.23 -35.46
CA PRO A 354 -8.34 1.61 -35.85
C PRO A 354 -9.43 2.32 -35.03
N GLU A 355 -10.28 1.55 -34.31
CA GLU A 355 -11.34 2.10 -33.45
C GLU A 355 -10.80 2.79 -32.18
N ILE A 356 -9.55 2.51 -31.81
CA ILE A 356 -8.89 3.11 -30.63
C ILE A 356 -8.27 4.46 -30.98
N ILE A 357 -8.05 4.74 -32.29
CA ILE A 357 -7.41 5.96 -32.76
C ILE A 357 -8.39 7.13 -32.66
N GLY A 358 -8.11 8.08 -31.77
CA GLY A 358 -8.94 9.27 -31.59
C GLY A 358 -8.47 10.11 -30.42
N ASP A 359 -9.02 11.31 -30.31
CA ASP A 359 -8.83 12.19 -29.15
C ASP A 359 -9.86 11.83 -28.09
N LEU A 360 -9.47 10.96 -27.16
CA LEU A 360 -10.33 10.42 -26.10
C LEU A 360 -9.86 10.89 -24.73
N GLU A 361 -10.78 11.44 -23.97
CA GLU A 361 -10.56 11.77 -22.56
C GLU A 361 -10.85 10.53 -21.70
N ILE A 362 -9.87 10.12 -20.89
CA ILE A 362 -10.03 8.99 -19.96
C ILE A 362 -10.60 9.49 -18.65
N LYS A 363 -11.77 8.98 -18.29
CA LYS A 363 -12.43 9.24 -17.00
C LYS A 363 -12.50 7.95 -16.20
N PRO A 364 -11.71 7.83 -15.11
CA PRO A 364 -11.84 6.68 -14.22
C PRO A 364 -13.24 6.70 -13.61
N LYS A 365 -13.90 5.56 -13.62
CA LYS A 365 -15.22 5.39 -12.98
C LYS A 365 -15.08 4.63 -11.67
N GLY A 366 -13.98 4.59 -11.03
CA GLY A 366 -13.61 3.89 -9.83
C GLY A 366 -14.72 3.24 -8.99
N VAL A 367 -14.43 2.87 -7.79
CA VAL A 367 -15.42 2.27 -6.85
C VAL A 367 -16.60 3.22 -6.55
N SER A 368 -16.43 4.53 -6.81
CA SER A 368 -17.56 5.48 -6.75
C SER A 368 -18.71 5.06 -7.65
N SER A 369 -18.47 4.39 -8.78
CA SER A 369 -19.51 3.88 -9.67
C SER A 369 -20.28 2.70 -9.06
N VAL A 370 -19.61 1.82 -8.32
CA VAL A 370 -20.26 0.66 -7.69
C VAL A 370 -21.17 1.13 -6.55
N MET A 371 -20.66 2.04 -5.69
CA MET A 371 -21.49 2.63 -4.61
C MET A 371 -22.62 3.51 -5.17
N GLN A 372 -22.38 4.24 -6.25
CA GLN A 372 -23.43 5.00 -6.94
C GLN A 372 -24.46 4.09 -7.57
N LYS A 373 -24.06 2.96 -8.16
CA LYS A 373 -24.97 1.95 -8.69
C LYS A 373 -25.86 1.39 -7.58
N GLU A 374 -25.30 1.06 -6.42
CA GLU A 374 -26.06 0.52 -5.29
C GLU A 374 -27.04 1.53 -4.71
N VAL A 375 -26.61 2.77 -4.47
CA VAL A 375 -27.49 3.87 -4.05
C VAL A 375 -28.53 4.19 -5.13
N ARG A 376 -28.14 4.14 -6.41
CA ARG A 376 -29.07 4.34 -7.54
C ARG A 376 -30.08 3.22 -7.62
N SER A 377 -29.67 1.96 -7.45
CA SER A 377 -30.55 0.79 -7.38
C SER A 377 -31.57 0.94 -6.26
N GLN A 378 -31.16 1.32 -5.05
CA GLN A 378 -32.07 1.56 -3.93
C GLN A 378 -33.04 2.70 -4.22
N ARG A 379 -32.60 3.82 -4.78
CA ARG A 379 -33.45 4.96 -5.17
C ARG A 379 -34.42 4.58 -6.28
N LEU A 380 -33.98 3.82 -7.28
CA LEU A 380 -34.84 3.33 -8.36
C LEU A 380 -35.89 2.35 -7.83
N THR A 381 -35.53 1.48 -6.88
CA THR A 381 -36.46 0.56 -6.22
C THR A 381 -37.50 1.32 -5.40
N MET A 382 -37.12 2.35 -4.65
CA MET A 382 -38.05 3.22 -3.93
C MET A 382 -39.00 3.97 -4.91
N LEU A 383 -38.43 4.48 -6.00
CA LEU A 383 -39.21 5.17 -7.04
C LEU A 383 -40.19 4.21 -7.69
N LEU A 384 -39.81 2.98 -7.95
CA LEU A 384 -40.67 1.94 -8.52
C LEU A 384 -41.83 1.60 -7.56
N GLN A 385 -41.59 1.53 -6.26
CA GLN A 385 -42.64 1.39 -5.25
C GLN A 385 -43.64 2.56 -5.22
N THR A 386 -43.12 3.77 -5.47
CA THR A 386 -43.95 4.99 -5.52
C THR A 386 -44.77 5.06 -6.81
N VAL A 387 -44.26 4.53 -7.93
CA VAL A 387 -44.91 4.49 -9.25
C VAL A 387 -46.09 3.49 -9.31
N VAL A 388 -46.17 2.54 -8.38
CA VAL A 388 -47.36 1.66 -8.21
C VAL A 388 -48.62 2.47 -7.91
N ASN A 389 -48.48 3.74 -7.50
CA ASN A 389 -49.61 4.64 -7.32
C ASN A 389 -50.22 5.02 -8.71
N PRO A 390 -51.52 4.73 -8.98
CA PRO A 390 -52.13 4.96 -10.29
C PRO A 390 -52.09 6.41 -10.79
N MET A 391 -51.96 7.37 -9.89
CA MET A 391 -51.87 8.80 -10.25
C MET A 391 -50.54 9.18 -10.91
N LEU A 392 -49.44 8.48 -10.65
CA LEU A 392 -48.10 8.82 -11.15
C LEU A 392 -47.68 7.96 -12.36
N ALA A 393 -48.31 6.81 -12.55
CA ALA A 393 -48.04 5.87 -13.64
C ALA A 393 -48.05 6.49 -15.05
N PRO A 394 -48.93 7.43 -15.41
CA PRO A 394 -48.99 8.02 -16.76
C PRO A 394 -47.78 8.93 -17.08
N PHE A 395 -47.09 9.46 -16.07
CA PHE A 395 -45.97 10.40 -16.23
C PHE A 395 -44.62 9.75 -16.33
N ILE A 396 -44.49 8.44 -16.08
CA ILE A 396 -43.22 7.72 -16.00
C ILE A 396 -43.20 6.58 -17.02
N LYS A 397 -42.14 6.53 -17.83
CA LYS A 397 -41.92 5.41 -18.77
C LYS A 397 -41.37 4.20 -18.00
N ILE A 398 -42.27 3.35 -17.51
CA ILE A 398 -41.96 2.15 -16.72
C ILE A 398 -40.91 1.24 -17.39
N PRO A 399 -40.94 0.95 -18.72
CA PRO A 399 -39.92 0.12 -19.35
C PRO A 399 -38.52 0.68 -19.22
N ASN A 400 -38.35 2.01 -19.35
CA ASN A 400 -37.04 2.64 -19.19
C ASN A 400 -36.56 2.58 -17.75
N LEU A 401 -37.44 2.70 -16.77
CA LEU A 401 -37.11 2.60 -15.34
C LEU A 401 -36.68 1.17 -14.98
N ILE A 402 -37.32 0.14 -15.52
CA ILE A 402 -36.96 -1.26 -15.33
C ILE A 402 -35.59 -1.54 -15.98
N LYS A 403 -35.35 -1.01 -17.18
CA LYS A 403 -34.08 -1.12 -17.89
C LYS A 403 -32.94 -0.48 -17.09
N GLU A 404 -33.14 0.72 -16.57
CA GLU A 404 -32.18 1.41 -15.71
C GLU A 404 -31.92 0.66 -14.38
N LEU A 405 -32.97 0.04 -13.82
CA LEU A 405 -32.82 -0.77 -12.61
C LEU A 405 -32.00 -2.04 -12.89
N ALA A 406 -32.27 -2.73 -14.02
CA ALA A 406 -31.51 -3.89 -14.44
C ALA A 406 -30.03 -3.54 -14.65
N ILE A 407 -29.73 -2.45 -15.36
CA ILE A 407 -28.35 -1.94 -15.55
C ILE A 407 -27.69 -1.63 -14.19
N SER A 408 -28.43 -1.05 -13.23
CA SER A 408 -27.89 -0.74 -11.90
C SER A 408 -27.58 -1.97 -11.06
N GLN A 409 -28.13 -3.13 -11.40
CA GLN A 409 -27.92 -4.44 -10.76
C GLN A 409 -26.99 -5.36 -11.57
N ASP A 410 -26.33 -4.82 -12.61
CA ASP A 410 -25.50 -5.57 -13.56
C ASP A 410 -26.21 -6.74 -14.26
N ILE A 411 -27.54 -6.62 -14.44
CA ILE A 411 -28.37 -7.54 -15.20
C ILE A 411 -28.51 -6.97 -16.61
N ASP A 412 -28.16 -7.75 -17.62
CA ASP A 412 -28.32 -7.36 -19.03
C ASP A 412 -29.82 -7.23 -19.37
N PRO A 413 -30.28 -6.06 -19.84
CA PRO A 413 -31.72 -5.82 -20.05
C PRO A 413 -32.25 -6.24 -21.44
N ASP A 414 -31.57 -7.15 -22.14
CA ASP A 414 -32.07 -7.65 -23.46
C ASP A 414 -33.31 -8.48 -23.37
#